data_86ff808d2127e7395948a790f71c6398
#
_entry.id   86ff808d2127e7395948a790f71c6398
#
_cell.length_a   1.000
_cell.length_b   1.000
_cell.length_c   1.000
_cell.angle_alpha   90.00
_cell.angle_beta   90.00
_cell.angle_gamma   90.00
#
_symmetry.space_group_name_H-M   'P 1'
#
loop_
_entity.id
_entity.type
_entity.pdbx_description
1 polymer ?
#
loop_
_entity_poly.entity_id
_entity_poly.type
_entity_poly.pdbx_seq_one_letter_code
_entity_poly.pdbx_strand_id
1 'polypeptide(L)'
;MIGDVIEQSLRQRSPLIPVEALLGNCDGSRMPEILADRLTRDIAQKLIEVCPTSALGIEEREGRPCLRLSYGQCIGCGKCVEASQGAAVVAKQFNRCGVAKERTMLLWDIDGRVEVRALVPSPEEARGQIHSLLQRALNVRQLDPGSCNGCEAEITALTNPYYDLERFGIHFVASPKHADMLLVTGPVTRNMADAVKATYEAVPAPKLVVAVGACGCSGGVFAGSHAIVGAVDAIIPVDGYIPGCPPTPAMLVSGILEVLRRDIAK
;
A
#
# COMPACT_ATOMS: atom_id res chain seq x y z
N MET A 1 -29.79 -29.99 16.01
CA MET A 1 -28.65 -29.77 15.09
C MET A 1 -28.84 -28.54 14.17
N ILE A 2 -29.89 -28.47 13.33
CA ILE A 2 -30.11 -27.27 12.49
C ILE A 2 -30.48 -26.04 13.32
N GLY A 3 -31.30 -26.21 14.38
CA GLY A 3 -31.67 -25.15 15.31
C GLY A 3 -30.49 -24.54 16.04
N ASP A 4 -29.52 -25.35 16.47
CA ASP A 4 -28.34 -24.90 17.19
C ASP A 4 -27.41 -24.10 16.30
N VAL A 5 -27.30 -24.45 15.01
CA VAL A 5 -26.49 -23.71 14.03
C VAL A 5 -27.11 -22.33 13.72
N ILE A 6 -28.46 -22.30 13.61
CA ILE A 6 -29.18 -21.03 13.39
C ILE A 6 -29.07 -20.14 14.63
N GLU A 7 -29.23 -20.71 15.84
CA GLU A 7 -29.13 -19.97 17.08
C GLU A 7 -27.70 -19.48 17.32
N GLN A 8 -26.67 -20.23 16.99
CA GLN A 8 -25.27 -19.76 16.99
C GLN A 8 -25.02 -18.66 15.97
N SER A 9 -25.58 -18.79 14.76
CA SER A 9 -25.47 -17.75 13.73
C SER A 9 -26.16 -16.44 14.13
N LEU A 10 -27.30 -16.53 14.83
CA LEU A 10 -28.02 -15.36 15.34
C LEU A 10 -27.35 -14.73 16.58
N ARG A 11 -26.61 -15.52 17.36
CA ARG A 11 -25.84 -15.05 18.51
C ARG A 11 -24.47 -14.50 18.13
N GLN A 12 -23.94 -14.88 16.99
CA GLN A 12 -22.72 -14.28 16.45
C GLN A 12 -23.04 -12.84 16.05
N ARG A 13 -22.42 -11.89 16.75
CA ARG A 13 -22.32 -10.50 16.27
C ARG A 13 -21.85 -10.55 14.81
N SER A 14 -22.36 -9.64 13.99
CA SER A 14 -21.96 -9.49 12.58
C SER A 14 -20.49 -9.91 12.38
N PRO A 15 -20.19 -10.80 11.43
CA PRO A 15 -18.81 -11.20 11.15
C PRO A 15 -17.97 -10.03 10.61
N LEU A 16 -18.60 -8.90 10.31
CA LEU A 16 -17.95 -7.70 9.81
C LEU A 16 -17.08 -7.07 10.90
N ILE A 17 -15.83 -6.79 10.55
CA ILE A 17 -14.96 -6.01 11.42
C ILE A 17 -15.54 -4.59 11.54
N PRO A 18 -15.62 -4.02 12.76
CA PRO A 18 -15.88 -2.60 12.92
C PRO A 18 -14.87 -1.77 12.11
N VAL A 19 -15.34 -0.68 11.51
CA VAL A 19 -14.51 0.16 10.63
C VAL A 19 -13.28 0.69 11.39
N GLU A 20 -13.45 1.09 12.63
CA GLU A 20 -12.38 1.58 13.49
C GLU A 20 -11.31 0.51 13.74
N ALA A 21 -11.72 -0.74 13.94
CA ALA A 21 -10.81 -1.86 14.10
C ALA A 21 -10.11 -2.21 12.77
N LEU A 22 -10.81 -2.09 11.65
CA LEU A 22 -10.24 -2.31 10.33
C LEU A 22 -9.14 -1.30 10.00
N LEU A 23 -9.35 -0.04 10.33
CA LEU A 23 -8.40 1.04 10.02
C LEU A 23 -7.27 1.17 11.05
N GLY A 24 -7.54 0.77 12.29
CA GLY A 24 -6.57 0.82 13.41
C GLY A 24 -5.65 -0.39 13.51
N ASN A 25 -6.01 -1.50 12.90
CA ASN A 25 -5.33 -2.77 13.09
C ASN A 25 -4.76 -3.30 11.76
N CYS A 26 -3.48 -3.06 11.54
CA CYS A 26 -2.74 -3.63 10.41
C CYS A 26 -1.93 -4.86 10.85
N ASP A 27 -2.50 -5.69 11.72
CA ASP A 27 -1.87 -6.93 12.17
C ASP A 27 -1.46 -7.79 10.98
N GLY A 28 -0.24 -8.31 11.04
CA GLY A 28 0.33 -9.13 9.98
C GLY A 28 1.09 -8.37 8.88
N SER A 29 1.15 -7.04 8.92
CA SER A 29 1.86 -6.26 7.90
C SER A 29 3.37 -6.55 7.85
N ARG A 30 3.98 -7.02 8.94
CA ARG A 30 5.42 -7.26 9.14
C ARG A 30 6.31 -6.07 8.74
N MET A 31 5.73 -4.88 8.61
CA MET A 31 6.46 -3.67 8.24
C MET A 31 7.30 -3.18 9.41
N PRO A 32 8.55 -2.76 9.17
CA PRO A 32 9.43 -2.26 10.22
C PRO A 32 9.04 -0.83 10.63
N GLU A 33 9.22 -0.56 11.92
CA GLU A 33 9.22 0.77 12.50
C GLU A 33 10.60 1.05 13.10
N ILE A 34 11.17 2.21 12.81
CA ILE A 34 12.47 2.62 13.33
C ILE A 34 12.29 3.44 14.60
N LEU A 35 12.94 3.03 15.68
CA LEU A 35 12.94 3.76 16.94
C LEU A 35 14.09 4.78 16.91
N ALA A 36 13.75 6.04 16.72
CA ALA A 36 14.72 7.13 16.56
C ALA A 36 15.67 7.29 17.76
N ASP A 37 15.18 7.00 18.97
CA ASP A 37 15.95 7.06 20.21
C ASP A 37 17.10 6.03 20.30
N ARG A 38 17.02 4.96 19.50
CA ARG A 38 18.01 3.87 19.45
C ARG A 38 18.84 3.86 18.18
N LEU A 39 18.51 4.73 17.22
CA LEU A 39 19.23 4.77 15.96
C LEU A 39 20.60 5.41 16.14
N THR A 40 21.64 4.74 15.67
CA THR A 40 23.02 5.22 15.58
C THR A 40 23.52 5.05 14.16
N ARG A 41 24.59 5.74 13.80
CA ARG A 41 25.19 5.64 12.45
C ARG A 41 25.61 4.21 12.11
N ASP A 42 26.20 3.48 13.06
CA ASP A 42 26.62 2.09 12.85
C ASP A 42 25.42 1.16 12.66
N ILE A 43 24.34 1.39 13.41
CA ILE A 43 23.09 0.63 13.24
C ILE A 43 22.47 0.97 11.89
N ALA A 44 22.38 2.24 11.51
CA ALA A 44 21.83 2.65 10.20
C ALA A 44 22.58 1.98 9.05
N GLN A 45 23.93 1.92 9.12
CA GLN A 45 24.74 1.25 8.10
C GLN A 45 24.42 -0.25 8.02
N LYS A 46 24.33 -0.95 9.16
CA LYS A 46 23.94 -2.37 9.20
C LYS A 46 22.55 -2.62 8.62
N LEU A 47 21.58 -1.75 8.93
CA LEU A 47 20.21 -1.86 8.41
C LEU A 47 20.17 -1.75 6.88
N ILE A 48 21.00 -0.87 6.30
CA ILE A 48 21.13 -0.71 4.85
C ILE A 48 21.73 -1.96 4.21
N GLU A 49 22.81 -2.48 4.77
CA GLU A 49 23.54 -3.65 4.25
C GLU A 49 22.69 -4.93 4.22
N VAL A 50 21.82 -5.11 5.22
CA VAL A 50 20.97 -6.31 5.28
C VAL A 50 19.68 -6.20 4.45
N CYS A 51 19.37 -5.03 3.91
CA CYS A 51 18.12 -4.81 3.20
C CYS A 51 18.19 -5.34 1.76
N PRO A 52 17.44 -6.42 1.41
CA PRO A 52 17.56 -7.06 0.10
C PRO A 52 16.97 -6.26 -1.06
N THR A 53 16.12 -5.26 -0.75
CA THR A 53 15.40 -4.45 -1.76
C THR A 53 15.85 -3.00 -1.76
N SER A 54 16.91 -2.67 -1.02
CA SER A 54 17.39 -1.28 -0.86
C SER A 54 16.29 -0.31 -0.39
N ALA A 55 15.30 -0.83 0.36
CA ALA A 55 14.27 -0.01 0.98
C ALA A 55 14.86 0.95 2.01
N LEU A 56 15.97 0.57 2.63
CA LEU A 56 16.77 1.41 3.53
C LEU A 56 17.96 2.01 2.78
N GLY A 57 18.25 3.28 3.04
CA GLY A 57 19.37 4.00 2.42
C GLY A 57 19.70 5.28 3.18
N ILE A 58 20.80 5.93 2.85
CA ILE A 58 21.14 7.27 3.35
C ILE A 58 20.66 8.30 2.32
N GLU A 59 20.02 9.34 2.81
CA GLU A 59 19.65 10.52 2.03
C GLU A 59 20.10 11.77 2.77
N GLU A 60 20.73 12.71 2.08
CA GLU A 60 21.11 13.99 2.68
C GLU A 60 19.94 14.97 2.61
N ARG A 61 19.57 15.53 3.76
CA ARG A 61 18.57 16.58 3.88
C ARG A 61 19.17 17.76 4.67
N GLU A 62 19.16 18.93 4.06
CA GLU A 62 19.68 20.15 4.67
C GLU A 62 21.12 20.00 5.18
N GLY A 63 21.95 19.22 4.47
CA GLY A 63 23.33 18.96 4.85
C GLY A 63 23.51 17.96 6.01
N ARG A 64 22.44 17.21 6.38
CA ARG A 64 22.46 16.17 7.40
C ARG A 64 22.18 14.80 6.81
N PRO A 65 22.89 13.77 7.22
CA PRO A 65 22.62 12.42 6.79
C PRO A 65 21.37 11.87 7.51
N CYS A 66 20.38 11.43 6.74
CA CYS A 66 19.16 10.82 7.23
C CYS A 66 19.08 9.36 6.79
N LEU A 67 18.62 8.48 7.66
CA LEU A 67 18.22 7.14 7.28
C LEU A 67 16.86 7.23 6.58
N ARG A 68 16.82 6.82 5.32
CA ARG A 68 15.58 6.69 4.54
C ARG A 68 15.05 5.28 4.64
N LEU A 69 13.76 5.14 4.89
CA LEU A 69 13.01 3.89 4.73
C LEU A 69 11.87 4.11 3.74
N SER A 70 11.93 3.43 2.60
CA SER A 70 10.86 3.42 1.59
C SER A 70 9.99 2.17 1.78
N TYR A 71 8.79 2.36 2.30
CA TYR A 71 7.83 1.26 2.46
C TYR A 71 7.35 0.71 1.11
N GLY A 72 7.33 1.54 0.06
CA GLY A 72 7.04 1.08 -1.29
C GLY A 72 8.06 0.09 -1.86
N GLN A 73 9.28 0.02 -1.27
CA GLN A 73 10.31 -0.96 -1.60
C GLN A 73 10.39 -2.10 -0.59
N CYS A 74 9.81 -1.91 0.60
CA CYS A 74 9.92 -2.87 1.70
C CYS A 74 9.05 -4.10 1.44
N ILE A 75 9.64 -5.29 1.57
CA ILE A 75 8.95 -6.58 1.43
C ILE A 75 8.59 -7.24 2.77
N GLY A 76 8.78 -6.54 3.89
CA GLY A 76 8.44 -7.06 5.21
C GLY A 76 9.26 -8.29 5.64
N CYS A 77 10.48 -8.47 5.14
CA CYS A 77 11.28 -9.67 5.39
C CYS A 77 11.83 -9.79 6.82
N GLY A 78 11.81 -8.73 7.63
CA GLY A 78 12.22 -8.71 9.02
C GLY A 78 13.73 -8.63 9.27
N LYS A 79 14.60 -8.73 8.25
CA LYS A 79 16.06 -8.72 8.42
C LYS A 79 16.59 -7.48 9.13
N CYS A 80 16.00 -6.32 8.88
CA CYS A 80 16.37 -5.09 9.58
C CYS A 80 15.99 -5.15 11.07
N VAL A 81 14.88 -5.78 11.43
CA VAL A 81 14.48 -5.97 12.84
C VAL A 81 15.50 -6.87 13.57
N GLU A 82 15.89 -7.98 12.96
CA GLU A 82 16.87 -8.90 13.51
C GLU A 82 18.27 -8.26 13.69
N ALA A 83 18.70 -7.46 12.71
CA ALA A 83 20.03 -6.82 12.71
C ALA A 83 20.12 -5.55 13.56
N SER A 84 19.00 -4.97 13.97
CA SER A 84 18.91 -3.61 14.54
C SER A 84 19.32 -3.48 16.00
N GLN A 85 19.53 -4.58 16.72
CA GLN A 85 19.72 -4.56 18.18
C GLN A 85 18.59 -3.81 18.93
N GLY A 86 17.36 -3.90 18.41
CA GLY A 86 16.18 -3.26 18.97
C GLY A 86 15.93 -1.82 18.50
N ALA A 87 16.68 -1.30 17.53
CA ALA A 87 16.42 0.00 16.92
C ALA A 87 15.36 -0.07 15.81
N ALA A 88 15.06 -1.27 15.28
CA ALA A 88 13.90 -1.50 14.44
C ALA A 88 13.02 -2.58 15.07
N VAL A 89 11.72 -2.39 15.01
CA VAL A 89 10.70 -3.32 15.51
C VAL A 89 9.66 -3.57 14.43
N VAL A 90 8.85 -4.61 14.57
CA VAL A 90 7.67 -4.79 13.71
C VAL A 90 6.61 -3.80 14.16
N ALA A 91 6.13 -2.96 13.25
CA ALA A 91 5.11 -1.98 13.54
C ALA A 91 3.81 -2.67 14.00
N LYS A 92 3.24 -2.22 15.11
CA LYS A 92 1.94 -2.70 15.60
C LYS A 92 0.78 -2.14 14.79
N GLN A 93 0.95 -0.93 14.28
CA GLN A 93 -0.01 -0.27 13.41
C GLN A 93 0.73 0.30 12.20
N PHE A 94 0.25 0.02 11.01
CA PHE A 94 0.87 0.48 9.79
C PHE A 94 -0.20 1.06 8.85
N ASN A 95 -0.12 2.36 8.63
CA ASN A 95 -0.90 3.05 7.62
C ASN A 95 0.02 4.08 6.93
N ARG A 96 0.72 3.64 5.89
CA ARG A 96 1.63 4.46 5.09
C ARG A 96 1.26 4.40 3.60
N CYS A 97 -0.03 4.28 3.35
CA CYS A 97 -0.60 4.46 2.02
C CYS A 97 -0.68 5.97 1.71
N GLY A 98 -0.65 6.33 0.45
CA GLY A 98 -0.74 7.74 0.13
C GLY A 98 -0.86 8.05 -1.35
N VAL A 99 -1.31 9.26 -1.63
CA VAL A 99 -1.50 9.80 -2.98
C VAL A 99 -0.18 10.11 -3.70
N ALA A 100 0.95 10.05 -3.01
CA ALA A 100 2.26 10.27 -3.61
C ALA A 100 3.25 9.23 -3.09
N LYS A 101 4.24 8.88 -3.91
CA LYS A 101 5.26 7.87 -3.58
C LYS A 101 6.09 8.28 -2.36
N GLU A 102 6.33 9.57 -2.19
CA GLU A 102 7.05 10.16 -1.08
C GLU A 102 6.33 9.93 0.26
N ARG A 103 5.00 9.80 0.28
CA ARG A 103 4.24 9.45 1.48
C ARG A 103 4.52 8.05 2.00
N THR A 104 5.02 7.17 1.14
CA THR A 104 5.46 5.83 1.54
C THR A 104 6.89 5.80 2.07
N MET A 105 7.58 6.97 2.16
CA MET A 105 8.94 7.09 2.66
C MET A 105 8.98 7.84 3.99
N LEU A 106 9.86 7.40 4.88
CA LEU A 106 10.20 8.10 6.11
C LEU A 106 11.70 8.36 6.16
N LEU A 107 12.06 9.44 6.82
CA LEU A 107 13.42 9.88 7.04
C LEU A 107 13.66 10.09 8.54
N TRP A 108 14.78 9.58 9.05
CA TRP A 108 15.24 9.82 10.41
C TRP A 108 16.63 10.44 10.38
N ASP A 109 16.76 11.57 11.05
CA ASP A 109 18.08 12.19 11.26
C ASP A 109 18.93 11.27 12.15
N ILE A 110 20.07 10.85 11.63
CA ILE A 110 20.97 9.90 12.32
C ILE A 110 21.66 10.56 13.49
N ASP A 111 21.93 11.86 13.40
CA ASP A 111 22.69 12.61 14.41
C ASP A 111 21.76 13.33 15.40
N GLY A 112 20.54 13.67 14.99
CA GLY A 112 19.58 14.48 15.78
C GLY A 112 18.44 13.69 16.43
N ARG A 113 18.27 12.41 16.14
CA ARG A 113 17.21 11.54 16.67
C ARG A 113 15.78 12.04 16.53
N VAL A 114 15.51 12.80 15.48
CA VAL A 114 14.19 13.35 15.16
C VAL A 114 13.64 12.66 13.92
N GLU A 115 12.37 12.25 13.96
CA GLU A 115 11.67 11.79 12.75
C GLU A 115 11.47 13.00 11.82
N VAL A 116 12.15 13.02 10.69
CA VAL A 116 11.95 13.99 9.62
C VAL A 116 10.91 13.42 8.68
N ARG A 117 9.70 13.99 8.69
CA ARG A 117 8.66 13.63 7.72
C ARG A 117 9.01 14.27 6.38
N ALA A 118 9.02 13.47 5.32
CA ALA A 118 9.14 13.99 3.97
C ALA A 118 8.02 15.03 3.73
N LEU A 119 8.40 16.22 3.29
CA LEU A 119 7.47 17.26 2.88
C LEU A 119 6.68 16.75 1.68
N VAL A 120 5.39 16.58 1.87
CA VAL A 120 4.46 16.11 0.85
C VAL A 120 3.77 17.33 0.25
N PRO A 121 3.72 17.45 -1.09
CA PRO A 121 2.91 18.45 -1.74
C PRO A 121 1.46 18.37 -1.24
N SER A 122 0.82 19.52 -1.05
CA SER A 122 -0.51 19.63 -0.47
C SER A 122 -1.53 18.77 -1.25
N PRO A 123 -2.41 18.10 -0.53
CA PRO A 123 -3.40 17.22 -1.14
C PRO A 123 -4.54 17.95 -1.87
N GLU A 124 -4.47 19.25 -2.04
CA GLU A 124 -5.59 20.07 -2.53
C GLU A 124 -5.94 19.85 -3.99
N GLU A 125 -4.96 19.57 -4.84
CA GLU A 125 -5.18 19.30 -6.28
C GLU A 125 -5.91 17.95 -6.50
N ALA A 126 -5.60 16.93 -5.72
CA ALA A 126 -6.29 15.65 -5.76
C ALA A 126 -7.75 15.75 -5.23
N ARG A 127 -8.05 16.71 -4.35
CA ARG A 127 -9.38 16.88 -3.75
C ARG A 127 -10.46 17.23 -4.76
N GLY A 128 -10.15 18.06 -5.75
CA GLY A 128 -11.15 18.51 -6.74
C GLY A 128 -11.63 17.37 -7.64
N GLN A 129 -10.73 16.52 -8.08
CA GLN A 129 -11.04 15.38 -8.95
C GLN A 129 -11.74 14.25 -8.19
N ILE A 130 -11.29 13.96 -6.95
CA ILE A 130 -11.83 12.90 -6.10
C ILE A 130 -13.26 13.22 -5.65
N HIS A 131 -13.59 14.47 -5.35
CA HIS A 131 -14.92 14.85 -4.88
C HIS A 131 -16.04 14.57 -5.89
N SER A 132 -15.74 14.62 -7.18
CA SER A 132 -16.70 14.27 -8.23
C SER A 132 -17.00 12.77 -8.32
N LEU A 133 -16.01 11.92 -7.95
CA LEU A 133 -16.14 10.45 -7.94
C LEU A 133 -16.88 9.92 -6.70
N LEU A 134 -16.77 10.62 -5.57
CA LEU A 134 -17.30 10.16 -4.27
C LEU A 134 -18.84 10.25 -4.12
N GLN A 135 -19.54 10.90 -5.03
CA GLN A 135 -21.02 11.00 -4.96
C GLN A 135 -21.74 9.75 -5.46
N ARG A 136 -21.02 8.74 -5.97
CA ARG A 136 -21.54 7.46 -6.45
C ARG A 136 -20.69 6.29 -5.96
N ALA A 137 -21.19 5.07 -6.16
CA ALA A 137 -20.42 3.86 -5.94
C ALA A 137 -19.15 3.86 -6.80
N LEU A 138 -18.05 3.39 -6.22
CA LEU A 138 -16.76 3.28 -6.90
C LEU A 138 -16.63 1.88 -7.52
N ASN A 139 -16.44 1.84 -8.81
CA ASN A 139 -16.14 0.61 -9.53
C ASN A 139 -14.63 0.45 -9.71
N VAL A 140 -14.12 -0.67 -9.26
CA VAL A 140 -12.68 -0.98 -9.25
C VAL A 140 -12.38 -2.12 -10.22
N ARG A 141 -11.40 -1.94 -11.09
CA ARG A 141 -10.83 -3.03 -11.89
C ARG A 141 -9.45 -3.38 -11.37
N GLN A 142 -9.25 -4.62 -10.98
CA GLN A 142 -7.92 -5.17 -10.72
C GLN A 142 -7.20 -5.45 -12.03
N LEU A 143 -5.91 -5.14 -12.09
CA LEU A 143 -5.02 -5.40 -13.21
C LEU A 143 -3.72 -6.03 -12.70
N ASP A 144 -3.42 -7.23 -13.20
CA ASP A 144 -2.18 -7.95 -12.90
C ASP A 144 -1.25 -7.94 -14.11
N PRO A 145 -0.19 -7.12 -14.11
CA PRO A 145 0.81 -7.09 -15.17
C PRO A 145 2.00 -8.02 -14.96
N GLY A 146 1.95 -8.95 -14.00
CA GLY A 146 2.99 -9.94 -13.77
C GLY A 146 3.34 -10.18 -12.30
N SER A 147 2.32 -10.26 -11.45
CA SER A 147 2.47 -10.47 -10.00
C SER A 147 2.84 -11.92 -9.65
N CYS A 148 3.13 -12.13 -8.36
CA CYS A 148 3.29 -13.46 -7.76
C CYS A 148 1.99 -14.02 -7.18
N ASN A 149 0.84 -13.39 -7.44
CA ASN A 149 -0.50 -13.67 -6.91
C ASN A 149 -0.69 -13.42 -5.41
N GLY A 150 0.28 -12.87 -4.69
CA GLY A 150 0.14 -12.54 -3.27
C GLY A 150 -0.85 -11.38 -3.03
N CYS A 151 -0.69 -10.29 -3.76
CA CYS A 151 -1.59 -9.13 -3.67
C CYS A 151 -3.01 -9.47 -4.13
N GLU A 152 -3.15 -10.30 -5.15
CA GLU A 152 -4.44 -10.75 -5.69
C GLU A 152 -5.23 -11.58 -4.67
N ALA A 153 -4.54 -12.45 -3.93
CA ALA A 153 -5.16 -13.24 -2.86
C ALA A 153 -5.73 -12.32 -1.76
N GLU A 154 -4.98 -11.29 -1.36
CA GLU A 154 -5.44 -10.31 -0.38
C GLU A 154 -6.56 -9.41 -0.92
N ILE A 155 -6.52 -9.03 -2.20
CA ILE A 155 -7.61 -8.31 -2.86
C ILE A 155 -8.88 -9.18 -2.92
N THR A 156 -8.75 -10.48 -3.22
CA THR A 156 -9.88 -11.41 -3.22
C THR A 156 -10.50 -11.53 -1.83
N ALA A 157 -9.71 -11.46 -0.76
CA ALA A 157 -10.22 -11.48 0.60
C ALA A 157 -11.11 -10.26 0.92
N LEU A 158 -11.00 -9.15 0.21
CA LEU A 158 -11.86 -7.97 0.40
C LEU A 158 -13.34 -8.22 0.11
N THR A 159 -13.65 -9.24 -0.66
CA THR A 159 -15.04 -9.61 -1.01
C THR A 159 -15.66 -10.60 -0.03
N ASN A 160 -14.90 -11.08 0.97
CA ASN A 160 -15.44 -11.97 1.97
C ASN A 160 -16.35 -11.22 2.99
N PRO A 161 -17.23 -11.92 3.73
CA PRO A 161 -18.13 -11.30 4.69
C PRO A 161 -17.44 -10.58 5.86
N TYR A 162 -16.15 -10.85 6.08
CA TYR A 162 -15.39 -10.25 7.19
C TYR A 162 -14.94 -8.82 6.86
N TYR A 163 -14.40 -8.59 5.65
CA TYR A 163 -13.96 -7.28 5.19
C TYR A 163 -15.07 -6.51 4.49
N ASP A 164 -15.82 -7.18 3.62
CA ASP A 164 -17.00 -6.67 2.91
C ASP A 164 -16.80 -5.26 2.34
N LEU A 165 -15.95 -5.16 1.32
CA LEU A 165 -15.63 -3.89 0.69
C LEU A 165 -16.87 -3.19 0.10
N GLU A 166 -17.88 -3.96 -0.27
CA GLU A 166 -19.13 -3.44 -0.84
C GLU A 166 -19.92 -2.55 0.13
N ARG A 167 -19.77 -2.76 1.45
CA ARG A 167 -20.37 -1.87 2.47
C ARG A 167 -19.86 -0.43 2.39
N PHE A 168 -18.68 -0.23 1.79
CA PHE A 168 -18.13 1.12 1.52
C PHE A 168 -18.57 1.67 0.18
N GLY A 169 -19.44 0.96 -0.57
CA GLY A 169 -19.87 1.31 -1.92
C GLY A 169 -18.74 1.16 -2.95
N ILE A 170 -17.87 0.16 -2.77
CA ILE A 170 -16.75 -0.15 -3.65
C ILE A 170 -16.99 -1.54 -4.23
N HIS A 171 -17.04 -1.64 -5.55
CA HIS A 171 -17.38 -2.87 -6.28
C HIS A 171 -16.29 -3.24 -7.26
N PHE A 172 -16.00 -4.55 -7.40
CA PHE A 172 -15.10 -5.03 -8.44
C PHE A 172 -15.87 -5.25 -9.75
N VAL A 173 -15.30 -4.77 -10.85
CA VAL A 173 -15.88 -4.90 -12.19
C VAL A 173 -14.94 -5.64 -13.14
N ALA A 174 -15.51 -6.43 -14.05
CA ALA A 174 -14.75 -7.24 -14.97
C ALA A 174 -14.18 -6.43 -16.17
N SER A 175 -14.82 -5.34 -16.56
CA SER A 175 -14.43 -4.54 -17.72
C SER A 175 -13.83 -3.19 -17.29
N PRO A 176 -12.70 -2.79 -17.86
CA PRO A 176 -12.12 -1.45 -17.59
C PRO A 176 -13.04 -0.31 -18.02
N LYS A 177 -13.92 -0.54 -18.99
CA LYS A 177 -14.90 0.49 -19.45
C LYS A 177 -15.93 0.87 -18.38
N HIS A 178 -16.10 0.06 -17.36
CA HIS A 178 -17.01 0.30 -16.24
C HIS A 178 -16.29 0.69 -14.95
N ALA A 179 -14.95 0.74 -15.00
CA ALA A 179 -14.14 1.06 -13.83
C ALA A 179 -13.96 2.57 -13.68
N ASP A 180 -13.90 3.02 -12.44
CA ASP A 180 -13.51 4.36 -12.03
C ASP A 180 -12.06 4.35 -11.48
N MET A 181 -11.59 3.16 -11.05
CA MET A 181 -10.26 2.97 -10.48
C MET A 181 -9.62 1.68 -11.00
N LEU A 182 -8.33 1.74 -11.29
CA LEU A 182 -7.47 0.58 -11.50
C LEU A 182 -6.65 0.29 -10.24
N LEU A 183 -6.74 -0.94 -9.72
CA LEU A 183 -5.80 -1.49 -8.74
C LEU A 183 -4.78 -2.33 -9.50
N VAL A 184 -3.56 -1.83 -9.61
CA VAL A 184 -2.49 -2.47 -10.38
C VAL A 184 -1.51 -3.15 -9.43
N THR A 185 -1.44 -4.47 -9.50
CA THR A 185 -0.57 -5.32 -8.68
C THR A 185 0.68 -5.72 -9.44
N GLY A 186 1.73 -6.13 -8.73
CA GLY A 186 2.95 -6.65 -9.35
C GLY A 186 3.79 -5.63 -10.12
N PRO A 187 4.99 -6.00 -10.54
CA PRO A 187 5.80 -5.21 -11.45
C PRO A 187 5.21 -5.31 -12.86
N VAL A 188 5.40 -4.28 -13.68
CA VAL A 188 4.96 -4.36 -15.07
C VAL A 188 5.97 -5.15 -15.87
N THR A 189 5.57 -6.35 -16.32
CA THR A 189 6.39 -7.16 -17.22
C THR A 189 6.39 -6.59 -18.64
N ARG A 190 7.44 -6.84 -19.39
CA ARG A 190 7.56 -6.37 -20.79
C ARG A 190 6.41 -6.85 -21.67
N ASN A 191 5.96 -8.09 -21.45
CA ASN A 191 4.86 -8.68 -22.22
C ASN A 191 3.51 -8.03 -21.90
N MET A 192 3.34 -7.47 -20.71
CA MET A 192 2.07 -6.85 -20.27
C MET A 192 2.06 -5.33 -20.42
N ALA A 193 3.18 -4.70 -20.75
CA ALA A 193 3.29 -3.24 -20.80
C ALA A 193 2.24 -2.59 -21.72
N ASP A 194 2.05 -3.12 -22.91
CA ASP A 194 1.06 -2.61 -23.87
C ASP A 194 -0.38 -2.91 -23.41
N ALA A 195 -0.61 -4.06 -22.78
CA ALA A 195 -1.92 -4.40 -22.20
C ALA A 195 -2.27 -3.47 -21.03
N VAL A 196 -1.29 -3.07 -20.20
CA VAL A 196 -1.49 -2.08 -19.14
C VAL A 196 -1.91 -0.74 -19.71
N LYS A 197 -1.23 -0.24 -20.74
CA LYS A 197 -1.57 1.02 -21.41
C LYS A 197 -2.98 0.97 -22.02
N ALA A 198 -3.27 -0.10 -22.78
CA ALA A 198 -4.57 -0.28 -23.40
C ALA A 198 -5.71 -0.36 -22.37
N THR A 199 -5.46 -1.03 -21.23
CA THR A 199 -6.42 -1.10 -20.12
C THR A 199 -6.64 0.28 -19.51
N TYR A 200 -5.57 1.03 -19.24
CA TYR A 200 -5.64 2.40 -18.71
C TYR A 200 -6.42 3.34 -19.64
N GLU A 201 -6.18 3.26 -20.96
CA GLU A 201 -6.90 4.06 -21.95
C GLU A 201 -8.39 3.72 -22.03
N ALA A 202 -8.74 2.43 -21.80
CA ALA A 202 -10.12 1.95 -21.85
C ALA A 202 -10.97 2.41 -20.63
N VAL A 203 -10.35 2.82 -19.54
CA VAL A 203 -11.05 3.39 -18.37
C VAL A 203 -11.50 4.80 -18.68
N PRO A 204 -12.80 5.14 -18.52
CA PRO A 204 -13.31 6.50 -18.76
C PRO A 204 -12.69 7.51 -17.79
N ALA A 205 -12.55 8.76 -18.23
CA ALA A 205 -12.21 9.87 -17.34
C ALA A 205 -13.47 10.37 -16.59
N PRO A 206 -13.36 10.84 -15.34
CA PRO A 206 -12.16 10.84 -14.49
C PRO A 206 -11.85 9.43 -13.95
N LYS A 207 -10.57 9.07 -13.88
CA LYS A 207 -10.09 7.76 -13.45
C LYS A 207 -8.96 7.87 -12.44
N LEU A 208 -8.84 6.85 -11.58
CA LEU A 208 -7.78 6.73 -10.60
C LEU A 208 -6.96 5.47 -10.85
N VAL A 209 -5.67 5.54 -10.57
CA VAL A 209 -4.74 4.41 -10.63
C VAL A 209 -4.03 4.26 -9.30
N VAL A 210 -4.11 3.07 -8.73
CA VAL A 210 -3.46 2.75 -7.45
C VAL A 210 -2.49 1.60 -7.65
N ALA A 211 -1.23 1.84 -7.36
CA ALA A 211 -0.18 0.83 -7.34
C ALA A 211 -0.22 0.06 -6.01
N VAL A 212 -0.37 -1.27 -6.10
CA VAL A 212 -0.56 -2.15 -4.95
C VAL A 212 0.65 -3.06 -4.75
N GLY A 213 1.11 -3.11 -3.52
CA GLY A 213 2.24 -3.94 -3.11
C GLY A 213 3.61 -3.35 -3.47
N ALA A 214 4.67 -3.87 -2.86
CA ALA A 214 6.04 -3.42 -3.11
C ALA A 214 6.40 -3.51 -4.60
N CYS A 215 5.92 -4.54 -5.30
CA CYS A 215 6.18 -4.73 -6.72
C CYS A 215 5.51 -3.65 -7.57
N GLY A 216 4.24 -3.31 -7.30
CA GLY A 216 3.52 -2.23 -7.97
C GLY A 216 4.13 -0.85 -7.70
N CYS A 217 4.54 -0.62 -6.45
CA CYS A 217 5.10 0.67 -6.01
C CYS A 217 6.52 0.94 -6.51
N SER A 218 7.35 -0.11 -6.66
CA SER A 218 8.80 0.08 -6.92
C SER A 218 9.45 -0.97 -7.82
N GLY A 219 8.70 -2.00 -8.24
CA GLY A 219 9.26 -3.21 -8.84
C GLY A 219 9.62 -4.30 -7.82
N GLY A 220 9.64 -3.98 -6.52
CA GLY A 220 9.90 -4.93 -5.44
C GLY A 220 11.21 -5.70 -5.60
N VAL A 221 11.16 -7.01 -5.34
CA VAL A 221 12.31 -7.93 -5.52
C VAL A 221 12.70 -8.13 -6.99
N PHE A 222 11.85 -7.75 -7.92
CA PHE A 222 12.09 -7.90 -9.36
C PHE A 222 12.71 -6.66 -9.98
N ALA A 223 12.90 -5.58 -9.21
CA ALA A 223 13.51 -4.33 -9.69
C ALA A 223 14.87 -4.61 -10.36
N GLY A 224 15.07 -4.05 -11.54
CA GLY A 224 16.29 -4.29 -12.34
C GLY A 224 16.31 -5.60 -13.13
N SER A 225 15.30 -6.47 -13.03
CA SER A 225 15.19 -7.66 -13.88
C SER A 225 14.94 -7.28 -15.35
N HIS A 226 15.57 -8.02 -16.26
CA HIS A 226 15.35 -7.83 -17.70
C HIS A 226 13.91 -8.12 -18.14
N ALA A 227 13.15 -8.90 -17.37
CA ALA A 227 11.79 -9.30 -17.71
C ALA A 227 10.74 -8.22 -17.40
N ILE A 228 11.07 -7.22 -16.57
CA ILE A 228 10.16 -6.15 -16.21
C ILE A 228 10.56 -4.81 -16.85
N VAL A 229 9.58 -3.94 -17.01
CA VAL A 229 9.81 -2.54 -17.38
C VAL A 229 10.11 -1.73 -16.13
N GLY A 230 9.40 -2.02 -15.03
CA GLY A 230 9.56 -1.33 -13.75
C GLY A 230 8.31 -1.41 -12.88
N ALA A 231 8.16 -0.42 -12.01
CA ALA A 231 6.94 -0.17 -11.25
C ALA A 231 5.81 0.34 -12.15
N VAL A 232 4.61 0.47 -11.61
CA VAL A 232 3.43 0.92 -12.37
C VAL A 232 3.61 2.33 -12.90
N ASP A 233 4.21 3.22 -12.12
CA ASP A 233 4.47 4.62 -12.47
C ASP A 233 5.49 4.82 -13.62
N ALA A 234 6.21 3.78 -13.99
CA ALA A 234 7.06 3.79 -15.19
C ALA A 234 6.26 3.68 -16.51
N ILE A 235 4.99 3.27 -16.44
CA ILE A 235 4.16 2.96 -17.63
C ILE A 235 2.93 3.87 -17.72
N ILE A 236 2.22 4.09 -16.60
CA ILE A 236 1.00 4.90 -16.51
C ILE A 236 1.06 5.81 -15.29
N PRO A 237 0.33 6.96 -15.31
CA PRO A 237 0.21 7.81 -14.12
C PRO A 237 -0.39 7.05 -12.95
N VAL A 238 0.11 7.31 -11.73
CA VAL A 238 -0.35 6.68 -10.49
C VAL A 238 -0.81 7.75 -9.51
N ASP A 239 -2.04 7.60 -9.01
CA ASP A 239 -2.70 8.52 -8.08
C ASP A 239 -2.57 8.07 -6.63
N GLY A 240 -2.17 6.81 -6.40
CA GLY A 240 -2.00 6.27 -5.06
C GLY A 240 -1.10 5.05 -4.97
N TYR A 241 -0.51 4.86 -3.80
CA TYR A 241 0.43 3.77 -3.51
C TYR A 241 0.03 3.07 -2.23
N ILE A 242 -0.13 1.74 -2.29
CA ILE A 242 -0.41 0.88 -1.15
C ILE A 242 0.76 -0.09 -0.97
N PRO A 243 1.72 0.22 -0.09
CA PRO A 243 2.88 -0.63 0.15
C PRO A 243 2.49 -1.92 0.89
N GLY A 244 3.31 -2.95 0.73
CA GLY A 244 3.16 -4.27 1.36
C GLY A 244 3.67 -5.39 0.48
N CYS A 245 3.96 -6.56 1.05
CA CYS A 245 4.38 -7.71 0.24
C CYS A 245 3.88 -9.02 0.89
N PRO A 246 2.57 -9.33 0.66
CA PRO A 246 1.51 -8.45 0.17
C PRO A 246 1.03 -7.44 1.23
N PRO A 247 0.31 -6.37 0.84
CA PRO A 247 -0.46 -5.58 1.81
C PRO A 247 -1.62 -6.41 2.36
N THR A 248 -1.91 -6.30 3.65
CA THR A 248 -3.05 -6.99 4.24
C THR A 248 -4.38 -6.41 3.72
N PRO A 249 -5.51 -7.14 3.79
CA PRO A 249 -6.80 -6.61 3.38
C PRO A 249 -7.16 -5.30 4.11
N ALA A 250 -6.83 -5.17 5.38
CA ALA A 250 -7.02 -3.94 6.15
C ALA A 250 -6.22 -2.77 5.56
N MET A 251 -4.97 -3.01 5.16
CA MET A 251 -4.13 -2.00 4.48
C MET A 251 -4.69 -1.63 3.11
N LEU A 252 -5.24 -2.59 2.37
CA LEU A 252 -5.88 -2.34 1.07
C LEU A 252 -7.10 -1.44 1.23
N VAL A 253 -8.01 -1.75 2.15
CA VAL A 253 -9.18 -0.90 2.45
C VAL A 253 -8.74 0.49 2.87
N SER A 254 -7.85 0.57 3.86
CA SER A 254 -7.33 1.85 4.37
C SER A 254 -6.68 2.67 3.26
N GLY A 255 -5.88 2.03 2.40
CA GLY A 255 -5.22 2.69 1.28
C GLY A 255 -6.18 3.20 0.21
N ILE A 256 -7.17 2.39 -0.19
CA ILE A 256 -8.21 2.82 -1.13
C ILE A 256 -8.98 4.02 -0.56
N LEU A 257 -9.39 3.95 0.71
CA LEU A 257 -10.12 5.02 1.38
C LEU A 257 -9.28 6.28 1.56
N GLU A 258 -7.97 6.15 1.83
CA GLU A 258 -7.04 7.28 1.90
C GLU A 258 -6.92 7.98 0.54
N VAL A 259 -6.79 7.23 -0.53
CA VAL A 259 -6.76 7.79 -1.90
C VAL A 259 -8.08 8.48 -2.22
N LEU A 260 -9.20 7.90 -1.81
CA LEU A 260 -10.54 8.46 -2.01
C LEU A 260 -10.88 9.54 -0.99
N ARG A 261 -10.15 9.63 0.13
CA ARG A 261 -10.44 10.52 1.27
C ARG A 261 -11.88 10.47 1.74
N ARG A 262 -12.50 9.30 1.73
CA ARG A 262 -13.80 9.11 2.35
C ARG A 262 -13.66 9.33 3.85
N ASP A 263 -14.35 10.34 4.37
CA ASP A 263 -14.59 10.47 5.79
C ASP A 263 -15.41 9.28 6.27
N ILE A 264 -14.78 8.39 7.05
CA ILE A 264 -15.40 7.17 7.56
C ILE A 264 -16.22 7.47 8.83
N ALA A 265 -16.25 8.72 9.24
CA ALA A 265 -16.97 9.22 10.41
C ALA A 265 -18.43 9.61 10.07
N LYS A 266 -19.15 8.75 9.32
CA LYS A 266 -20.61 8.89 9.21
C LYS A 266 -21.30 7.55 9.33
#